data_d28af28b31a76226ad635a6a2f1f2e5d
#
_entry.id   d28af28b31a76226ad635a6a2f1f2e5d
#
_cell.length_a   1.000
_cell.length_b   1.000
_cell.length_c   1.000
_cell.angle_alpha   90.00
_cell.angle_beta   90.00
_cell.angle_gamma   90.00
#
_symmetry.space_group_name_H-M   'P 1'
#
loop_
_entity.id
_entity.type
_entity.pdbx_description
1 polymer ?
#
loop_
_entity_poly.entity_id
_entity_poly.type
_entity_poly.pdbx_seq_one_letter_code
_entity_poly.pdbx_strand_id
1 'polypeptide(L)'
;MIREVSENGGPALAGLYQELLRRGILYFLPSSHLEIVGRSRESSRIVFHEATQNRLSFDWLGAQYALTNQREFSDHEQKLLRSIGRFLSTRYELLFDREIAARNTPIFGGLTEDRYVSTFLDGSIFDDARSAATLPDRISEAIEVLRISALSSYEDKRISTGALLFGSFPDACHSLPSRPAGALPYSSDLTSIRSFHRICDGLRTLALVDASGLMVELVDVQEWAQPFSDLELPVPTARRYRTHSQATLCGGHICLVLTPNGEIKIFGEGVQLFSFLDGRWHLTDAVSKYQAWEAAIGSRDLATRLFSAGLNLAEHRRGGMFVVLEDLRHVRQLVSGRDLLEGKAEQRERTGAKNQLHYLLRRANATELSLAVLESIAQIDGSVVLDRDARLVAFGAILRHRPPFDQDEEIGEGGREIWPL
;
A
#
# COMPACT_ATOMS: atom_id res chain seq x y z
N MET A 1 -12.67 -34.82 32.44
CA MET A 1 -13.24 -34.21 31.22
C MET A 1 -12.38 -33.10 30.63
N ILE A 2 -11.70 -32.23 31.37
CA ILE A 2 -10.85 -31.14 30.82
C ILE A 2 -9.42 -31.60 30.43
N ARG A 3 -8.90 -32.69 31.00
CA ARG A 3 -7.62 -33.31 30.61
C ARG A 3 -7.69 -34.07 29.26
N GLU A 4 -8.82 -34.68 28.97
CA GLU A 4 -9.02 -35.41 27.68
C GLU A 4 -9.20 -34.51 26.44
N VAL A 5 -9.65 -33.27 26.63
CA VAL A 5 -9.72 -32.26 25.52
C VAL A 5 -8.33 -31.78 25.16
N SER A 6 -7.36 -31.81 26.09
CA SER A 6 -5.97 -31.40 25.86
C SER A 6 -5.20 -32.41 25.00
N GLU A 7 -5.48 -33.71 25.09
CA GLU A 7 -4.74 -34.75 24.34
C GLU A 7 -5.27 -35.01 22.92
N ASN A 8 -6.58 -34.83 22.69
CA ASN A 8 -7.21 -35.06 21.38
C ASN A 8 -7.45 -33.79 20.56
N GLY A 9 -7.48 -32.62 21.16
CA GLY A 9 -7.69 -31.33 20.46
C GLY A 9 -6.43 -30.71 19.88
N GLY A 10 -5.26 -31.03 20.43
CA GLY A 10 -4.00 -30.42 20.02
C GLY A 10 -3.66 -30.59 18.52
N PRO A 11 -3.68 -31.79 17.95
CA PRO A 11 -3.37 -31.99 16.53
C PRO A 11 -4.37 -31.32 15.57
N ALA A 12 -5.66 -31.38 15.89
CA ALA A 12 -6.70 -30.76 15.07
C ALA A 12 -6.58 -29.23 15.09
N LEU A 13 -6.29 -28.64 16.23
CA LEU A 13 -6.09 -27.20 16.39
C LEU A 13 -4.80 -26.73 15.68
N ALA A 14 -3.73 -27.51 15.78
CA ALA A 14 -2.49 -27.23 15.05
C ALA A 14 -2.75 -27.19 13.53
N GLY A 15 -3.47 -28.17 13.00
CA GLY A 15 -3.87 -28.19 11.57
C GLY A 15 -4.70 -26.99 11.16
N LEU A 16 -5.63 -26.53 12.01
CA LEU A 16 -6.40 -25.32 11.76
C LEU A 16 -5.50 -24.08 11.66
N TYR A 17 -4.56 -23.91 12.60
CA TYR A 17 -3.66 -22.76 12.61
C TYR A 17 -2.65 -22.80 11.45
N GLN A 18 -2.19 -23.98 11.05
CA GLN A 18 -1.38 -24.16 9.85
C GLN A 18 -2.15 -23.69 8.60
N GLU A 19 -3.44 -24.02 8.49
CA GLU A 19 -4.28 -23.56 7.38
C GLU A 19 -4.55 -22.03 7.44
N LEU A 20 -4.73 -21.44 8.64
CA LEU A 20 -4.84 -20.00 8.80
C LEU A 20 -3.56 -19.29 8.36
N LEU A 21 -2.39 -19.84 8.68
CA LEU A 21 -1.12 -19.31 8.20
C LEU A 21 -1.03 -19.35 6.68
N ARG A 22 -1.33 -20.50 6.07
CA ARG A 22 -1.32 -20.66 4.62
C ARG A 22 -2.24 -19.66 3.94
N ARG A 23 -3.47 -19.53 4.44
CA ARG A 23 -4.45 -18.57 3.89
C ARG A 23 -3.99 -17.14 4.08
N GLY A 24 -3.47 -16.77 5.24
CA GLY A 24 -2.97 -15.42 5.50
C GLY A 24 -1.81 -15.03 4.58
N ILE A 25 -0.85 -15.93 4.37
CA ILE A 25 0.26 -15.71 3.45
C ILE A 25 -0.25 -15.53 2.00
N LEU A 26 -1.04 -16.48 1.49
CA LEU A 26 -1.54 -16.43 0.12
C LEU A 26 -2.56 -15.32 -0.14
N TYR A 27 -3.19 -14.81 0.93
CA TYR A 27 -4.07 -13.63 0.82
C TYR A 27 -3.29 -12.39 0.39
N PHE A 28 -2.12 -12.15 0.98
CA PHE A 28 -1.29 -10.98 0.67
C PHE A 28 -0.29 -11.22 -0.46
N LEU A 29 0.19 -12.47 -0.59
CA LEU A 29 1.21 -12.88 -1.56
C LEU A 29 0.69 -14.01 -2.45
N PRO A 30 -0.29 -13.74 -3.32
CA PRO A 30 -0.99 -14.78 -4.09
C PRO A 30 -0.10 -15.50 -5.12
N SER A 31 1.00 -14.87 -5.54
CA SER A 31 1.97 -15.45 -6.49
C SER A 31 3.04 -16.31 -5.82
N SER A 32 3.04 -16.40 -4.49
CA SER A 32 3.99 -17.24 -3.75
C SER A 32 3.49 -18.66 -3.61
N HIS A 33 4.42 -19.60 -3.45
CA HIS A 33 4.14 -21.02 -3.22
C HIS A 33 4.64 -21.44 -1.85
N LEU A 34 3.73 -21.96 -1.01
CA LEU A 34 4.03 -22.46 0.34
C LEU A 34 3.93 -23.97 0.36
N GLU A 35 5.00 -24.62 0.77
CA GLU A 35 5.09 -26.08 0.92
C GLU A 35 5.63 -26.51 2.28
N ILE A 36 5.27 -27.71 2.73
CA ILE A 36 5.86 -28.35 3.89
C ILE A 36 7.03 -29.22 3.38
N VAL A 37 8.25 -28.84 3.77
CA VAL A 37 9.48 -29.49 3.31
C VAL A 37 10.05 -30.50 4.31
N GLY A 38 9.52 -30.53 5.53
CA GLY A 38 10.03 -31.42 6.56
C GLY A 38 9.26 -31.34 7.87
N ARG A 39 9.79 -32.07 8.87
CA ARG A 39 9.34 -31.97 10.27
C ARG A 39 10.32 -31.11 11.04
N SER A 40 9.80 -30.31 11.96
CA SER A 40 10.57 -29.50 12.87
C SER A 40 10.26 -29.88 14.34
N ARG A 41 10.93 -29.21 15.25
CA ARG A 41 10.57 -29.28 16.67
C ARG A 41 9.22 -28.62 16.88
N GLU A 42 8.39 -29.22 17.74
CA GLU A 42 7.13 -28.55 18.14
C GLU A 42 7.47 -27.22 18.86
N SER A 43 6.95 -26.16 18.32
CA SER A 43 7.04 -24.80 18.87
C SER A 43 5.71 -24.09 18.65
N SER A 44 5.21 -23.43 19.69
CA SER A 44 4.04 -22.55 19.60
C SER A 44 4.33 -21.27 18.82
N ARG A 45 5.60 -20.88 18.75
CA ARG A 45 6.07 -19.69 18.04
C ARG A 45 6.66 -20.05 16.70
N ILE A 46 6.35 -19.25 15.68
CA ILE A 46 6.98 -19.36 14.37
C ILE A 46 8.43 -18.90 14.48
N VAL A 47 9.35 -19.73 13.99
CA VAL A 47 10.77 -19.44 13.93
C VAL A 47 11.19 -19.30 12.49
N PHE A 48 11.51 -18.07 12.07
CA PHE A 48 12.03 -17.80 10.74
C PHE A 48 13.53 -18.09 10.69
N HIS A 49 13.95 -18.75 9.61
CA HIS A 49 15.34 -18.98 9.28
C HIS A 49 15.85 -17.93 8.30
N GLU A 50 17.15 -17.98 7.98
CA GLU A 50 17.73 -17.06 7.01
C GLU A 50 17.03 -17.16 5.65
N ALA A 51 16.66 -16.02 5.10
CA ALA A 51 16.06 -15.91 3.78
C ALA A 51 17.16 -15.99 2.70
N THR A 52 16.94 -16.79 1.68
CA THR A 52 17.62 -16.64 0.40
C THR A 52 16.81 -15.72 -0.50
N GLN A 53 17.38 -15.22 -1.58
CA GLN A 53 16.77 -14.17 -2.43
C GLN A 53 15.28 -14.36 -2.73
N ASN A 54 14.83 -15.57 -3.09
CA ASN A 54 13.45 -15.86 -3.46
C ASN A 54 12.79 -16.95 -2.61
N ARG A 55 13.45 -17.39 -1.54
CA ARG A 55 12.96 -18.46 -0.64
C ARG A 55 13.13 -18.06 0.81
N LEU A 56 12.07 -18.23 1.59
CA LEU A 56 12.03 -18.01 3.03
C LEU A 56 11.57 -19.30 3.70
N SER A 57 12.31 -19.75 4.72
CA SER A 57 11.96 -20.94 5.49
C SER A 57 11.63 -20.60 6.94
N PHE A 58 10.72 -21.36 7.51
CA PHE A 58 10.33 -21.21 8.90
C PHE A 58 9.76 -22.50 9.48
N ASP A 59 9.85 -22.63 10.80
CA ASP A 59 9.33 -23.76 11.56
C ASP A 59 8.12 -23.34 12.39
N TRP A 60 7.08 -24.16 12.41
CA TRP A 60 5.92 -23.96 13.28
C TRP A 60 5.12 -25.25 13.49
N LEU A 61 4.66 -25.48 14.71
CA LEU A 61 3.77 -26.58 15.11
C LEU A 61 4.21 -27.94 14.56
N GLY A 62 5.51 -28.24 14.68
CA GLY A 62 6.08 -29.50 14.24
C GLY A 62 6.35 -29.66 12.75
N ALA A 63 6.06 -28.63 11.92
CA ALA A 63 6.30 -28.62 10.49
C ALA A 63 7.36 -27.58 10.10
N GLN A 64 8.18 -27.93 9.12
CA GLN A 64 9.10 -27.00 8.45
C GLN A 64 8.50 -26.59 7.11
N TYR A 65 8.43 -25.29 6.90
CA TYR A 65 7.85 -24.66 5.72
C TYR A 65 8.92 -24.01 4.85
N ALA A 66 8.67 -24.05 3.55
CA ALA A 66 9.37 -23.20 2.58
C ALA A 66 8.36 -22.39 1.78
N LEU A 67 8.57 -21.07 1.78
CA LEU A 67 7.83 -20.13 0.94
C LEU A 67 8.73 -19.67 -0.17
N THR A 68 8.30 -19.86 -1.42
CA THR A 68 9.04 -19.44 -2.62
C THR A 68 8.23 -18.41 -3.40
N ASN A 69 8.91 -17.48 -4.06
CA ASN A 69 8.32 -16.48 -4.94
C ASN A 69 9.08 -16.43 -6.27
N GLN A 70 8.48 -15.89 -7.32
CA GLN A 70 9.14 -15.70 -8.61
C GLN A 70 10.23 -14.61 -8.56
N ARG A 71 10.11 -13.67 -7.64
CA ARG A 71 11.06 -12.60 -7.38
C ARG A 71 11.55 -12.62 -5.92
N GLU A 72 12.57 -11.85 -5.65
CA GLU A 72 13.04 -11.61 -4.29
C GLU A 72 11.95 -10.98 -3.41
N PHE A 73 11.87 -11.44 -2.15
CA PHE A 73 10.95 -10.86 -1.18
C PHE A 73 11.46 -9.48 -0.74
N SER A 74 10.61 -8.49 -0.87
CA SER A 74 10.92 -7.16 -0.34
C SER A 74 10.96 -7.14 1.19
N ASP A 75 11.57 -6.10 1.76
CA ASP A 75 11.61 -5.89 3.21
C ASP A 75 10.20 -5.81 3.81
N HIS A 76 9.27 -5.14 3.13
CA HIS A 76 7.88 -5.06 3.56
C HIS A 76 7.17 -6.40 3.50
N GLU A 77 7.40 -7.22 2.48
CA GLU A 77 6.85 -8.57 2.40
C GLU A 77 7.39 -9.48 3.51
N GLN A 78 8.70 -9.41 3.78
CA GLN A 78 9.30 -10.14 4.89
C GLN A 78 8.78 -9.67 6.25
N LYS A 79 8.62 -8.34 6.46
CA LYS A 79 8.01 -7.76 7.66
C LYS A 79 6.58 -8.26 7.84
N LEU A 80 5.80 -8.31 6.75
CA LEU A 80 4.42 -8.81 6.78
C LEU A 80 4.34 -10.30 7.16
N LEU A 81 5.18 -11.13 6.57
CA LEU A 81 5.25 -12.57 6.90
C LEU A 81 5.58 -12.79 8.38
N ARG A 82 6.56 -12.05 8.91
CA ARG A 82 6.89 -12.09 10.35
C ARG A 82 5.74 -11.61 11.22
N SER A 83 4.98 -10.61 10.77
CA SER A 83 3.81 -10.06 11.48
C SER A 83 2.66 -11.06 11.53
N ILE A 84 2.36 -11.73 10.40
CA ILE A 84 1.40 -12.84 10.35
C ILE A 84 1.80 -13.94 11.34
N GLY A 85 3.08 -14.34 11.30
CA GLY A 85 3.65 -15.35 12.18
C GLY A 85 3.54 -14.96 13.66
N ARG A 86 3.88 -13.72 14.01
CA ARG A 86 3.79 -13.20 15.37
C ARG A 86 2.35 -13.23 15.88
N PHE A 87 1.42 -12.68 15.14
CA PHE A 87 0.01 -12.66 15.52
C PHE A 87 -0.56 -14.07 15.74
N LEU A 88 -0.34 -14.97 14.78
CA LEU A 88 -0.85 -16.35 14.87
C LEU A 88 -0.22 -17.14 16.02
N SER A 89 1.09 -16.96 16.27
CA SER A 89 1.78 -17.58 17.40
C SER A 89 1.19 -17.11 18.73
N THR A 90 1.04 -15.80 18.91
CA THR A 90 0.48 -15.23 20.14
C THR A 90 -0.97 -15.67 20.34
N ARG A 91 -1.79 -15.67 19.29
CA ARG A 91 -3.17 -16.14 19.34
C ARG A 91 -3.25 -17.63 19.67
N TYR A 92 -2.33 -18.46 19.14
CA TYR A 92 -2.26 -19.88 19.45
C TYR A 92 -1.88 -20.12 20.94
N GLU A 93 -0.89 -19.42 21.45
CA GLU A 93 -0.48 -19.50 22.87
C GLU A 93 -1.64 -19.14 23.82
N LEU A 94 -2.40 -18.09 23.51
CA LEU A 94 -3.53 -17.63 24.32
C LEU A 94 -4.69 -18.64 24.43
N LEU A 95 -4.85 -19.55 23.45
CA LEU A 95 -5.88 -20.58 23.52
C LEU A 95 -5.64 -21.60 24.64
N PHE A 96 -4.39 -21.76 25.08
CA PHE A 96 -4.02 -22.69 26.16
C PHE A 96 -3.92 -22.01 27.52
N ASP A 97 -4.04 -20.66 27.58
CA ASP A 97 -4.11 -19.93 28.84
C ASP A 97 -5.54 -19.98 29.40
N ARG A 98 -5.72 -20.70 30.54
CA ARG A 98 -7.03 -20.91 31.14
C ARG A 98 -7.67 -19.62 31.67
N GLU A 99 -6.87 -18.67 32.13
CA GLU A 99 -7.37 -17.41 32.67
C GLU A 99 -7.86 -16.50 31.56
N ILE A 100 -7.20 -16.52 30.41
CA ILE A 100 -7.48 -15.69 29.24
C ILE A 100 -8.58 -16.32 28.38
N ALA A 101 -8.56 -17.63 28.19
CA ALA A 101 -9.59 -18.33 27.41
C ALA A 101 -11.00 -18.22 28.03
N ALA A 102 -11.09 -17.97 29.33
CA ALA A 102 -12.37 -17.74 30.02
C ALA A 102 -12.90 -16.30 29.83
N ARG A 103 -12.12 -15.37 29.31
CA ARG A 103 -12.48 -13.98 29.04
C ARG A 103 -12.77 -13.80 27.56
N ASN A 104 -13.74 -12.95 27.25
CA ASN A 104 -14.00 -12.55 25.86
C ASN A 104 -12.89 -11.60 25.38
N THR A 105 -11.77 -12.20 24.97
CA THR A 105 -10.51 -11.48 24.71
C THR A 105 -10.57 -10.84 23.33
N PRO A 106 -10.30 -9.55 23.16
CA PRO A 106 -10.39 -8.81 21.88
C PRO A 106 -9.60 -9.44 20.73
N ILE A 107 -8.48 -10.12 21.02
CA ILE A 107 -7.63 -10.76 20.00
C ILE A 107 -8.36 -11.83 19.17
N PHE A 108 -9.44 -12.40 19.69
CA PHE A 108 -10.23 -13.41 18.98
C PHE A 108 -11.38 -12.79 18.15
N GLY A 109 -11.66 -11.50 18.34
CA GLY A 109 -12.67 -10.76 17.61
C GLY A 109 -12.11 -10.09 16.34
N GLY A 110 -13.03 -9.60 15.49
CA GLY A 110 -12.70 -8.89 14.26
C GLY A 110 -12.17 -9.78 13.13
N LEU A 111 -11.75 -9.15 12.05
CA LEU A 111 -11.19 -9.85 10.88
C LEU A 111 -9.70 -10.15 11.11
N THR A 112 -9.30 -11.36 10.79
CA THR A 112 -7.93 -11.81 10.99
C THR A 112 -6.93 -11.00 10.14
N GLU A 113 -7.33 -10.60 8.95
CA GLU A 113 -6.53 -9.80 8.02
C GLU A 113 -6.25 -8.40 8.57
N ASP A 114 -7.21 -7.79 9.26
CA ASP A 114 -7.01 -6.49 9.93
C ASP A 114 -5.97 -6.59 11.04
N ARG A 115 -5.95 -7.73 11.74
CA ARG A 115 -4.93 -8.01 12.77
C ARG A 115 -3.54 -8.22 12.18
N TYR A 116 -3.43 -8.82 11.00
CA TYR A 116 -2.15 -8.92 10.30
C TYR A 116 -1.61 -7.53 9.93
N VAL A 117 -2.48 -6.65 9.41
CA VAL A 117 -2.13 -5.26 9.10
C VAL A 117 -1.75 -4.51 10.38
N SER A 118 -2.53 -4.64 11.45
CA SER A 118 -2.22 -4.03 12.74
C SER A 118 -0.85 -4.48 13.27
N THR A 119 -0.59 -5.79 13.27
CA THR A 119 0.68 -6.36 13.75
C THR A 119 1.88 -5.91 12.91
N PHE A 120 1.68 -5.68 11.61
CA PHE A 120 2.72 -5.14 10.74
C PHE A 120 3.07 -3.69 11.12
N LEU A 121 2.06 -2.88 11.44
CA LEU A 121 2.21 -1.45 11.74
C LEU A 121 2.76 -1.22 13.15
N ASP A 122 2.21 -1.91 14.13
CA ASP A 122 2.66 -1.91 15.52
C ASP A 122 2.50 -3.31 16.13
N GLY A 123 3.57 -4.08 16.09
CA GLY A 123 3.57 -5.44 16.61
C GLY A 123 3.81 -5.53 18.13
N SER A 124 4.08 -4.40 18.81
CA SER A 124 4.53 -4.39 20.22
C SER A 124 3.54 -5.06 21.17
N ILE A 125 2.24 -4.91 20.95
CA ILE A 125 1.22 -5.56 21.76
C ILE A 125 1.20 -7.08 21.61
N PHE A 126 1.75 -7.62 20.53
CA PHE A 126 1.81 -9.08 20.26
C PHE A 126 3.14 -9.72 20.64
N ASP A 127 4.06 -8.98 21.26
CA ASP A 127 5.33 -9.53 21.75
C ASP A 127 5.13 -10.40 22.99
N ASP A 128 4.09 -10.10 23.77
CA ASP A 128 3.71 -10.83 24.96
C ASP A 128 2.22 -11.17 24.97
N ALA A 129 1.90 -12.42 25.29
CA ALA A 129 0.52 -12.91 25.32
C ALA A 129 -0.39 -12.13 26.27
N ARG A 130 0.13 -11.66 27.42
CA ARG A 130 -0.65 -10.85 28.38
C ARG A 130 -0.98 -9.49 27.79
N SER A 131 -0.02 -8.84 27.19
CA SER A 131 -0.23 -7.55 26.51
C SER A 131 -1.29 -7.67 25.41
N ALA A 132 -1.19 -8.68 24.58
CA ALA A 132 -2.15 -8.95 23.50
C ALA A 132 -3.58 -9.26 24.02
N ALA A 133 -3.70 -9.78 25.24
CA ALA A 133 -4.99 -10.08 25.86
C ALA A 133 -5.61 -8.88 26.56
N THR A 134 -4.82 -7.90 27.00
CA THR A 134 -5.26 -6.83 27.90
C THR A 134 -5.20 -5.43 27.29
N LEU A 135 -4.29 -5.20 26.33
CA LEU A 135 -4.14 -3.90 25.70
C LEU A 135 -5.06 -3.77 24.49
N PRO A 136 -5.63 -2.59 24.26
CA PRO A 136 -6.43 -2.34 23.06
C PRO A 136 -5.55 -2.32 21.82
N ASP A 137 -6.02 -2.95 20.75
CA ASP A 137 -5.40 -2.84 19.42
C ASP A 137 -6.01 -1.63 18.70
N ARG A 138 -5.48 -0.45 19.01
CA ARG A 138 -5.97 0.83 18.48
C ARG A 138 -5.97 0.91 16.95
N ILE A 139 -5.04 0.17 16.29
CA ILE A 139 -4.97 0.17 14.83
C ILE A 139 -6.13 -0.64 14.26
N SER A 140 -6.39 -1.83 14.80
CA SER A 140 -7.55 -2.63 14.37
C SER A 140 -8.87 -1.93 14.67
N GLU A 141 -8.99 -1.25 15.81
CA GLU A 141 -10.16 -0.44 16.13
C GLU A 141 -10.34 0.73 15.14
N ALA A 142 -9.26 1.41 14.78
CA ALA A 142 -9.29 2.45 13.76
C ALA A 142 -9.70 1.91 12.38
N ILE A 143 -9.20 0.74 11.99
CA ILE A 143 -9.63 0.06 10.76
C ILE A 143 -11.13 -0.23 10.79
N GLU A 144 -11.66 -0.71 11.92
CA GLU A 144 -13.09 -0.99 12.08
C GLU A 144 -13.94 0.28 11.94
N VAL A 145 -13.54 1.40 12.56
CA VAL A 145 -14.22 2.69 12.40
C VAL A 145 -14.31 3.07 10.92
N LEU A 146 -13.21 2.94 10.18
CA LEU A 146 -13.18 3.29 8.76
C LEU A 146 -14.02 2.34 7.91
N ARG A 147 -14.04 1.04 8.23
CA ARG A 147 -14.90 0.05 7.54
C ARG A 147 -16.38 0.33 7.74
N ILE A 148 -16.81 0.61 8.97
CA ILE A 148 -18.20 0.94 9.27
C ILE A 148 -18.57 2.26 8.59
N SER A 149 -17.68 3.25 8.63
CA SER A 149 -17.88 4.53 7.93
C SER A 149 -18.01 4.36 6.42
N ALA A 150 -17.28 3.42 5.80
CA ALA A 150 -17.35 3.14 4.37
C ALA A 150 -18.72 2.58 3.93
N LEU A 151 -19.47 1.95 4.85
CA LEU A 151 -20.82 1.45 4.60
C LEU A 151 -21.90 2.54 4.79
N SER A 152 -21.51 3.70 5.29
CA SER A 152 -22.41 4.80 5.61
C SER A 152 -22.37 5.87 4.51
N SER A 153 -23.48 6.57 4.34
CA SER A 153 -23.57 7.75 3.47
C SER A 153 -24.19 8.91 4.25
N TYR A 154 -23.82 10.11 3.88
CA TYR A 154 -24.40 11.33 4.38
C TYR A 154 -24.83 12.21 3.21
N GLU A 155 -26.11 12.57 3.13
CA GLU A 155 -26.69 13.35 2.02
C GLU A 155 -26.32 12.76 0.64
N ASP A 156 -26.51 11.46 0.48
CA ASP A 156 -26.18 10.67 -0.73
C ASP A 156 -24.70 10.68 -1.15
N LYS A 157 -23.82 11.22 -0.31
CA LYS A 157 -22.37 11.19 -0.51
C LYS A 157 -21.72 10.16 0.39
N ARG A 158 -20.74 9.45 -0.15
CA ARG A 158 -19.91 8.56 0.67
C ARG A 158 -19.13 9.36 1.69
N ILE A 159 -19.04 8.82 2.90
CA ILE A 159 -18.27 9.40 3.99
C ILE A 159 -16.78 9.21 3.69
N SER A 160 -16.01 10.25 3.93
CA SER A 160 -14.56 10.17 4.11
C SER A 160 -14.22 10.60 5.53
N THR A 161 -13.25 9.95 6.15
CA THR A 161 -12.78 10.24 7.50
C THR A 161 -11.38 9.68 7.69
N GLY A 162 -10.70 9.99 8.79
CA GLY A 162 -9.37 9.45 9.04
C GLY A 162 -8.88 9.69 10.46
N ALA A 163 -7.81 8.98 10.79
CA ALA A 163 -7.14 9.08 12.07
C ALA A 163 -5.63 9.17 11.89
N LEU A 164 -4.99 9.95 12.75
CA LEU A 164 -3.55 9.99 12.96
C LEU A 164 -3.26 9.37 14.33
N LEU A 165 -2.72 8.17 14.34
CA LEU A 165 -2.35 7.47 15.57
C LEU A 165 -0.97 7.98 15.99
N PHE A 166 -0.90 8.54 17.18
CA PHE A 166 0.35 9.08 17.73
C PHE A 166 1.33 7.93 17.99
N GLY A 167 2.55 8.05 17.46
CA GLY A 167 3.58 7.03 17.57
C GLY A 167 4.25 6.99 18.94
N SER A 168 5.01 5.94 19.17
CA SER A 168 5.70 5.69 20.45
C SER A 168 7.15 6.16 20.46
N PHE A 169 7.67 6.60 19.31
CA PHE A 169 9.07 7.05 19.22
C PHE A 169 9.17 8.53 19.56
N PRO A 170 10.28 8.97 20.17
CA PRO A 170 10.52 10.38 20.42
C PRO A 170 10.50 11.17 19.10
N ASP A 171 9.63 12.14 19.01
CA ASP A 171 9.58 13.10 17.92
C ASP A 171 9.95 14.46 18.49
N ALA A 172 10.97 15.11 17.92
CA ALA A 172 11.41 16.44 18.34
C ALA A 172 10.40 17.55 17.97
N CYS A 173 9.47 17.27 17.05
CA CYS A 173 8.56 18.25 16.48
C CYS A 173 7.17 18.22 17.11
N HIS A 174 6.72 17.05 17.58
CA HIS A 174 5.38 16.89 18.13
C HIS A 174 5.41 16.35 19.55
N SER A 175 4.68 17.01 20.42
CA SER A 175 4.31 16.50 21.73
C SER A 175 2.85 16.12 21.72
N LEU A 176 2.52 14.98 22.37
CA LEU A 176 1.12 14.61 22.52
C LEU A 176 0.38 15.70 23.32
N PRO A 177 -0.71 16.27 22.81
CA PRO A 177 -1.52 17.23 23.54
C PRO A 177 -2.03 16.65 24.85
N SER A 178 -2.29 17.52 25.83
CA SER A 178 -2.90 17.10 27.08
C SER A 178 -4.26 16.47 26.81
N ARG A 179 -4.50 15.29 27.37
CA ARG A 179 -5.77 14.61 27.21
C ARG A 179 -6.92 15.46 27.77
N PRO A 180 -7.96 15.78 26.97
CA PRO A 180 -9.10 16.55 27.47
C PRO A 180 -9.89 15.72 28.48
N ALA A 181 -10.51 16.41 29.44
CA ALA A 181 -11.46 15.77 30.35
C ALA A 181 -12.63 15.23 29.53
N GLY A 182 -12.86 13.91 29.60
CA GLY A 182 -13.90 13.24 28.80
C GLY A 182 -13.46 12.88 27.37
N ALA A 183 -12.16 12.67 27.12
CA ALA A 183 -11.67 12.14 25.86
C ALA A 183 -12.45 10.88 25.45
N LEU A 184 -12.89 10.83 24.20
CA LEU A 184 -13.70 9.74 23.66
C LEU A 184 -12.79 8.65 23.08
N PRO A 185 -13.14 7.36 23.26
CA PRO A 185 -12.48 6.30 22.52
C PRO A 185 -12.66 6.50 21.01
N TYR A 186 -11.59 6.29 20.24
CA TYR A 186 -11.70 6.23 18.78
C TYR A 186 -12.22 4.83 18.39
N SER A 187 -13.54 4.69 18.45
CA SER A 187 -14.24 3.41 18.28
C SER A 187 -15.42 3.55 17.31
N SER A 188 -16.04 2.44 16.98
CA SER A 188 -17.22 2.38 16.11
C SER A 188 -18.39 3.24 16.56
N ASP A 189 -18.49 3.59 17.84
CA ASP A 189 -19.53 4.48 18.37
C ASP A 189 -19.47 5.88 17.73
N LEU A 190 -18.27 6.35 17.35
CA LEU A 190 -18.10 7.63 16.67
C LEU A 190 -18.80 7.68 15.31
N THR A 191 -19.01 6.54 14.67
CA THR A 191 -19.66 6.46 13.35
C THR A 191 -21.13 6.87 13.40
N SER A 192 -21.76 6.81 14.57
CA SER A 192 -23.13 7.28 14.79
C SER A 192 -23.24 8.81 14.88
N ILE A 193 -22.12 9.51 15.08
CA ILE A 193 -22.07 10.97 15.28
C ILE A 193 -21.90 11.65 13.93
N ARG A 194 -23.00 12.13 13.33
CA ARG A 194 -22.99 12.77 12.01
C ARG A 194 -22.02 13.95 11.89
N SER A 195 -21.90 14.78 12.94
CA SER A 195 -20.97 15.93 12.97
C SER A 195 -19.52 15.50 12.94
N PHE A 196 -19.17 14.33 13.48
CA PHE A 196 -17.81 13.81 13.43
C PHE A 196 -17.31 13.67 11.99
N HIS A 197 -18.08 13.03 11.11
CA HIS A 197 -17.70 12.85 9.71
C HIS A 197 -17.64 14.14 8.89
N ARG A 198 -18.35 15.19 9.32
CA ARG A 198 -18.27 16.50 8.67
C ARG A 198 -17.03 17.29 9.06
N ILE A 199 -16.55 17.11 10.28
CA ILE A 199 -15.40 17.82 10.83
C ILE A 199 -14.12 17.05 10.50
N CYS A 200 -14.14 15.71 10.64
CA CYS A 200 -13.01 14.83 10.38
C CYS A 200 -13.17 14.20 8.98
N ASP A 201 -12.70 14.92 7.94
CA ASP A 201 -12.89 14.53 6.54
C ASP A 201 -11.82 13.54 6.02
N GLY A 202 -10.81 13.25 6.84
CA GLY A 202 -9.72 12.34 6.47
C GLY A 202 -8.72 12.90 5.46
N LEU A 203 -9.00 14.04 4.84
CA LEU A 203 -8.14 14.65 3.81
C LEU A 203 -7.41 15.89 4.32
N ARG A 204 -8.09 16.70 5.09
CA ARG A 204 -7.54 17.89 5.72
C ARG A 204 -7.50 17.74 7.24
N THR A 205 -8.57 17.19 7.80
CA THR A 205 -8.72 17.05 9.25
C THR A 205 -8.76 15.59 9.63
N LEU A 206 -7.93 15.22 10.60
CA LEU A 206 -7.78 13.88 11.14
C LEU A 206 -8.07 13.89 12.64
N ALA A 207 -8.60 12.78 13.16
CA ALA A 207 -8.65 12.54 14.59
C ALA A 207 -7.27 12.13 15.09
N LEU A 208 -6.68 12.88 16.01
CA LEU A 208 -5.45 12.50 16.68
C LEU A 208 -5.79 11.52 17.82
N VAL A 209 -5.20 10.33 17.76
CA VAL A 209 -5.48 9.23 18.69
C VAL A 209 -4.21 8.85 19.45
N ASP A 210 -4.28 8.81 20.76
CA ASP A 210 -3.17 8.44 21.63
C ASP A 210 -2.89 6.92 21.68
N ALA A 211 -1.86 6.53 22.43
CA ALA A 211 -1.48 5.12 22.61
C ALA A 211 -2.57 4.27 23.31
N SER A 212 -3.50 4.91 24.04
CA SER A 212 -4.62 4.24 24.70
C SER A 212 -5.87 4.11 23.83
N GLY A 213 -5.80 4.54 22.55
CA GLY A 213 -6.94 4.53 21.64
C GLY A 213 -7.95 5.66 21.88
N LEU A 214 -7.58 6.70 22.64
CA LEU A 214 -8.46 7.83 22.92
C LEU A 214 -8.19 8.97 21.93
N MET A 215 -9.25 9.57 21.41
CA MET A 215 -9.18 10.78 20.60
C MET A 215 -8.87 11.98 21.50
N VAL A 216 -7.71 12.62 21.26
CA VAL A 216 -7.23 13.73 22.06
C VAL A 216 -7.49 15.08 21.40
N GLU A 217 -7.47 15.13 20.07
CA GLU A 217 -7.64 16.34 19.29
C GLU A 217 -8.12 16.06 17.86
N LEU A 218 -8.57 17.09 17.16
CA LEU A 218 -8.72 17.11 15.70
C LEU A 218 -7.62 17.98 15.10
N VAL A 219 -6.80 17.41 14.23
CA VAL A 219 -5.63 18.09 13.67
C VAL A 219 -5.79 18.37 12.18
N ASP A 220 -5.30 19.52 11.73
CA ASP A 220 -5.08 19.78 10.30
C ASP A 220 -3.81 19.04 9.89
N VAL A 221 -3.93 18.11 8.94
CA VAL A 221 -2.80 17.27 8.49
C VAL A 221 -1.69 18.09 7.84
N GLN A 222 -2.01 19.23 7.23
CA GLN A 222 -1.03 20.10 6.59
C GLN A 222 -0.20 20.85 7.67
N GLU A 223 -0.86 21.35 8.70
CA GLU A 223 -0.18 21.98 9.84
C GLU A 223 0.68 20.97 10.59
N TRP A 224 0.15 19.75 10.80
CA TRP A 224 0.91 18.67 11.43
C TRP A 224 2.16 18.28 10.62
N ALA A 225 2.05 18.18 9.30
CA ALA A 225 3.17 17.81 8.43
C ALA A 225 4.17 18.95 8.17
N GLN A 226 3.84 20.20 8.52
CA GLN A 226 4.64 21.37 8.20
C GLN A 226 6.10 21.30 8.70
N PRO A 227 6.42 20.79 9.91
CA PRO A 227 7.81 20.65 10.36
C PRO A 227 8.65 19.69 9.48
N PHE A 228 8.00 18.83 8.73
CA PHE A 228 8.64 17.84 7.85
C PHE A 228 8.54 18.20 6.36
N SER A 229 8.04 19.40 6.03
CA SER A 229 7.79 19.83 4.63
C SER A 229 9.04 19.80 3.75
N ASP A 230 10.20 20.09 4.35
CA ASP A 230 11.49 20.14 3.67
C ASP A 230 12.22 18.79 3.63
N LEU A 231 11.69 17.77 4.32
CA LEU A 231 12.25 16.44 4.28
C LEU A 231 11.78 15.69 3.02
N GLU A 232 12.73 15.01 2.40
CA GLU A 232 12.43 14.17 1.25
C GLU A 232 11.71 12.90 1.71
N LEU A 233 10.61 12.55 1.04
CA LEU A 233 9.93 11.29 1.25
C LEU A 233 10.76 10.13 0.68
N PRO A 234 10.71 8.93 1.31
CA PRO A 234 11.44 7.76 0.83
C PRO A 234 11.09 7.40 -0.62
N VAL A 235 9.84 7.63 -1.02
CA VAL A 235 9.34 7.43 -2.38
C VAL A 235 8.33 8.52 -2.75
N PRO A 236 8.13 8.79 -4.05
CA PRO A 236 7.07 9.68 -4.48
C PRO A 236 5.69 9.18 -4.02
N THR A 237 4.84 10.12 -3.69
CA THR A 237 3.46 9.87 -3.24
C THR A 237 2.49 10.66 -4.12
N ALA A 238 1.27 10.15 -4.28
CA ALA A 238 0.20 10.90 -4.96
C ALA A 238 0.02 12.27 -4.29
N ARG A 239 -0.10 13.33 -5.09
CA ARG A 239 -0.17 14.73 -4.61
C ARG A 239 -1.20 14.92 -3.50
N ARG A 240 -2.34 14.25 -3.62
CA ARG A 240 -3.45 14.31 -2.66
C ARG A 240 -3.06 13.85 -1.26
N TYR A 241 -2.12 12.89 -1.15
CA TYR A 241 -1.72 12.27 0.11
C TYR A 241 -0.29 12.59 0.54
N ARG A 242 0.35 13.56 -0.10
CA ARG A 242 1.72 13.94 0.25
C ARG A 242 1.84 14.36 1.71
N THR A 243 0.90 15.16 2.20
CA THR A 243 0.88 15.61 3.60
C THR A 243 0.64 14.46 4.58
N HIS A 244 -0.15 13.44 4.20
CA HIS A 244 -0.36 12.24 5.03
C HIS A 244 0.93 11.41 5.15
N SER A 245 1.67 11.25 4.04
CA SER A 245 3.00 10.62 4.08
C SER A 245 3.96 11.44 4.94
N GLN A 246 4.04 12.75 4.75
CA GLN A 246 4.90 13.63 5.56
C GLN A 246 4.54 13.57 7.05
N ALA A 247 3.25 13.53 7.40
CA ALA A 247 2.78 13.42 8.78
C ALA A 247 3.22 12.14 9.50
N THR A 248 3.64 11.12 8.75
CA THR A 248 4.10 9.82 9.28
C THR A 248 5.59 9.57 9.10
N LEU A 249 6.34 10.57 8.64
CA LEU A 249 7.76 10.41 8.30
C LEU A 249 8.63 10.15 9.53
N CYS A 250 8.26 10.74 10.66
CA CYS A 250 8.96 10.63 11.94
C CYS A 250 8.01 10.16 13.04
N GLY A 251 8.54 9.92 14.25
CA GLY A 251 7.74 9.63 15.45
C GLY A 251 7.03 8.28 15.50
N GLY A 252 7.07 7.51 14.41
CA GLY A 252 6.31 6.24 14.31
C GLY A 252 4.80 6.47 14.24
N HIS A 253 4.38 7.63 13.76
CA HIS A 253 2.97 7.93 13.54
C HIS A 253 2.39 7.08 12.41
N ILE A 254 1.11 6.72 12.54
CA ILE A 254 0.37 5.96 11.53
C ILE A 254 -0.86 6.76 11.15
N CYS A 255 -1.04 7.00 9.87
CA CYS A 255 -2.20 7.71 9.35
C CYS A 255 -3.11 6.75 8.57
N LEU A 256 -4.38 6.67 8.97
CA LEU A 256 -5.41 5.89 8.29
C LEU A 256 -6.44 6.83 7.69
N VAL A 257 -6.80 6.61 6.43
CA VAL A 257 -7.74 7.46 5.69
C VAL A 257 -8.74 6.59 4.95
N LEU A 258 -10.02 6.87 5.16
CA LEU A 258 -11.10 6.42 4.29
C LEU A 258 -11.31 7.47 3.20
N THR A 259 -11.06 7.10 1.97
CA THR A 259 -11.20 7.99 0.82
C THR A 259 -12.65 8.13 0.40
N PRO A 260 -13.03 9.20 -0.33
CA PRO A 260 -14.38 9.35 -0.89
C PRO A 260 -14.78 8.21 -1.86
N ASN A 261 -13.79 7.45 -2.36
CA ASN A 261 -14.02 6.28 -3.22
C ASN A 261 -14.33 5.00 -2.44
N GLY A 262 -14.30 5.04 -1.09
CA GLY A 262 -14.52 3.90 -0.22
C GLY A 262 -13.28 3.01 -0.05
N GLU A 263 -12.12 3.48 -0.45
CA GLU A 263 -10.83 2.82 -0.21
C GLU A 263 -10.26 3.26 1.14
N ILE A 264 -9.69 2.34 1.92
CA ILE A 264 -8.92 2.69 3.11
C ILE A 264 -7.45 2.67 2.73
N LYS A 265 -6.74 3.76 2.99
CA LYS A 265 -5.29 3.88 2.82
C LYS A 265 -4.61 4.03 4.17
N ILE A 266 -3.48 3.34 4.34
CA ILE A 266 -2.67 3.43 5.55
C ILE A 266 -1.27 3.90 5.19
N PHE A 267 -0.83 4.94 5.89
CA PHE A 267 0.49 5.55 5.76
C PHE A 267 1.28 5.35 7.04
N GLY A 268 2.56 5.10 6.88
CA GLY A 268 3.54 4.98 7.95
C GLY A 268 4.95 5.11 7.38
N GLU A 269 5.90 5.57 8.15
CA GLU A 269 7.30 5.72 7.72
C GLU A 269 7.46 6.59 6.45
N GLY A 270 6.54 7.55 6.25
CA GLY A 270 6.52 8.45 5.10
C GLY A 270 5.98 7.84 3.80
N VAL A 271 5.45 6.62 3.81
CA VAL A 271 4.96 5.91 2.61
C VAL A 271 3.55 5.37 2.80
N GLN A 272 2.83 5.11 1.71
CA GLN A 272 1.62 4.32 1.75
C GLN A 272 2.01 2.84 1.87
N LEU A 273 1.60 2.21 2.97
CA LEU A 273 1.92 0.81 3.30
C LEU A 273 0.83 -0.15 2.82
N PHE A 274 -0.43 0.19 3.08
CA PHE A 274 -1.56 -0.66 2.73
C PHE A 274 -2.68 0.12 2.06
N SER A 275 -3.45 -0.60 1.24
CA SER A 275 -4.77 -0.18 0.78
C SER A 275 -5.78 -1.30 0.98
N PHE A 276 -7.00 -0.94 1.36
CA PHE A 276 -8.15 -1.82 1.38
C PHE A 276 -9.10 -1.41 0.28
N LEU A 277 -9.22 -2.26 -0.72
CA LEU A 277 -10.02 -2.02 -1.91
C LEU A 277 -10.76 -3.31 -2.28
N ASP A 278 -12.02 -3.18 -2.71
CA ASP A 278 -12.86 -4.30 -3.15
C ASP A 278 -12.94 -5.45 -2.12
N GLY A 279 -12.97 -5.08 -0.83
CA GLY A 279 -13.07 -6.04 0.27
C GLY A 279 -11.76 -6.73 0.64
N ARG A 280 -10.63 -6.30 0.10
CA ARG A 280 -9.33 -6.94 0.29
C ARG A 280 -8.22 -5.96 0.65
N TRP A 281 -7.34 -6.37 1.56
CA TRP A 281 -6.09 -5.69 1.83
C TRP A 281 -5.03 -5.99 0.79
N HIS A 282 -4.31 -4.94 0.41
CA HIS A 282 -3.15 -5.00 -0.47
C HIS A 282 -1.97 -4.34 0.23
N LEU A 283 -0.84 -5.03 0.28
CA LEU A 283 0.45 -4.42 0.61
C LEU A 283 0.89 -3.59 -0.59
N THR A 284 1.05 -2.29 -0.42
CA THR A 284 1.35 -1.39 -1.55
C THR A 284 2.78 -1.57 -2.05
N ASP A 285 3.72 -1.79 -1.13
CA ASP A 285 5.16 -1.98 -1.40
C ASP A 285 5.72 -0.94 -2.38
N ALA A 286 5.40 0.33 -2.11
CA ALA A 286 5.77 1.45 -2.98
C ALA A 286 7.29 1.60 -3.13
N VAL A 287 8.06 1.25 -2.09
CA VAL A 287 9.52 1.35 -2.07
C VAL A 287 10.14 0.46 -3.14
N SER A 288 9.83 -0.85 -3.10
CA SER A 288 10.38 -1.81 -4.06
C SER A 288 9.95 -1.52 -5.50
N LYS A 289 8.68 -1.10 -5.67
CA LYS A 289 8.17 -0.69 -6.99
C LYS A 289 8.90 0.52 -7.54
N TYR A 290 9.12 1.54 -6.72
CA TYR A 290 9.85 2.73 -7.15
C TYR A 290 11.31 2.42 -7.47
N GLN A 291 11.98 1.61 -6.65
CA GLN A 291 13.36 1.16 -6.90
C GLN A 291 13.47 0.39 -8.24
N ALA A 292 12.50 -0.48 -8.53
CA ALA A 292 12.45 -1.18 -9.80
C ALA A 292 12.27 -0.22 -11.00
N TRP A 293 11.43 0.83 -10.86
CA TRP A 293 11.28 1.87 -11.87
C TRP A 293 12.57 2.68 -12.06
N GLU A 294 13.22 3.10 -10.97
CA GLU A 294 14.48 3.84 -11.00
C GLU A 294 15.57 3.03 -11.70
N ALA A 295 15.69 1.74 -11.38
CA ALA A 295 16.65 0.84 -12.01
C ALA A 295 16.36 0.64 -13.51
N ALA A 296 15.09 0.47 -13.90
CA ALA A 296 14.70 0.27 -15.30
C ALA A 296 14.88 1.53 -16.15
N ILE A 297 14.56 2.71 -15.61
CA ILE A 297 14.64 3.99 -16.32
C ILE A 297 16.09 4.50 -16.36
N GLY A 298 16.88 4.23 -15.32
CA GLY A 298 18.29 4.67 -15.22
C GLY A 298 18.47 6.16 -14.90
N SER A 299 17.37 6.89 -14.62
CA SER A 299 17.38 8.30 -14.24
C SER A 299 16.40 8.50 -13.08
N ARG A 300 16.90 8.90 -11.90
CA ARG A 300 16.10 9.15 -10.71
C ARG A 300 15.05 10.23 -10.93
N ASP A 301 15.45 11.33 -11.56
CA ASP A 301 14.55 12.46 -11.79
C ASP A 301 13.37 12.08 -12.70
N LEU A 302 13.67 11.37 -13.79
CA LEU A 302 12.64 10.88 -14.70
C LEU A 302 11.76 9.83 -14.01
N ALA A 303 12.35 8.86 -13.31
CA ALA A 303 11.61 7.86 -12.56
C ALA A 303 10.67 8.49 -11.52
N THR A 304 11.17 9.44 -10.72
CA THR A 304 10.37 10.20 -9.75
C THR A 304 9.18 10.89 -10.42
N ARG A 305 9.43 11.51 -11.57
CA ARG A 305 8.41 12.25 -12.32
C ARG A 305 7.31 11.35 -12.86
N LEU A 306 7.70 10.27 -13.52
CA LEU A 306 6.77 9.32 -14.10
C LEU A 306 6.00 8.54 -13.02
N PHE A 307 6.69 8.12 -11.95
CA PHE A 307 6.05 7.43 -10.84
C PHE A 307 5.00 8.32 -10.15
N SER A 308 5.34 9.60 -9.91
CA SER A 308 4.39 10.58 -9.35
C SER A 308 3.18 10.79 -10.27
N ALA A 309 3.39 10.90 -11.58
CA ALA A 309 2.31 11.01 -12.55
C ALA A 309 1.42 9.76 -12.54
N GLY A 310 2.03 8.58 -12.54
CA GLY A 310 1.31 7.31 -12.45
C GLY A 310 0.44 7.20 -11.20
N LEU A 311 0.98 7.56 -10.03
CA LEU A 311 0.22 7.57 -8.77
C LEU A 311 -0.96 8.56 -8.81
N ASN A 312 -0.76 9.76 -9.36
CA ASN A 312 -1.83 10.74 -9.49
C ASN A 312 -2.93 10.28 -10.47
N LEU A 313 -2.54 9.67 -11.59
CA LEU A 313 -3.50 9.09 -12.53
C LEU A 313 -4.31 7.97 -11.89
N ALA A 314 -3.66 7.04 -11.18
CA ALA A 314 -4.31 5.95 -10.45
C ALA A 314 -5.30 6.48 -9.41
N GLU A 315 -4.93 7.52 -8.67
CA GLU A 315 -5.82 8.15 -7.66
C GLU A 315 -7.10 8.73 -8.29
N HIS A 316 -6.99 9.26 -9.50
CA HIS A 316 -8.14 9.76 -10.26
C HIS A 316 -8.84 8.67 -11.08
N ARG A 317 -8.43 7.41 -10.94
CA ARG A 317 -8.93 6.27 -11.74
C ARG A 317 -8.83 6.51 -13.25
N ARG A 318 -7.73 7.11 -13.66
CA ARG A 318 -7.43 7.38 -15.06
C ARG A 318 -6.27 6.52 -15.53
N GLY A 319 -6.40 5.96 -16.73
CA GLY A 319 -5.32 5.25 -17.39
C GLY A 319 -4.31 6.22 -18.01
N GLY A 320 -3.09 5.72 -18.20
CA GLY A 320 -2.03 6.40 -18.95
C GLY A 320 -0.89 5.41 -19.19
N MET A 321 -0.18 5.59 -20.30
CA MET A 321 0.96 4.75 -20.65
C MET A 321 2.18 5.62 -20.90
N PHE A 322 3.27 5.32 -20.19
CA PHE A 322 4.59 5.90 -20.43
C PHE A 322 5.52 4.84 -21.02
N VAL A 323 6.22 5.20 -22.05
CA VAL A 323 7.26 4.35 -22.68
C VAL A 323 8.56 5.12 -22.70
N VAL A 324 9.59 4.57 -22.04
CA VAL A 324 10.94 5.13 -22.05
C VAL A 324 11.80 4.29 -22.99
N LEU A 325 12.30 4.90 -24.04
CA LEU A 325 13.12 4.23 -25.04
C LEU A 325 14.60 4.30 -24.64
N GLU A 326 15.23 3.15 -24.62
CA GLU A 326 16.68 3.05 -24.44
C GLU A 326 17.43 3.57 -25.68
N ASP A 327 16.90 3.28 -26.86
CA ASP A 327 17.51 3.63 -28.13
C ASP A 327 16.49 4.18 -29.12
N LEU A 328 16.67 5.43 -29.51
CA LEU A 328 15.80 6.11 -30.47
C LEU A 328 15.81 5.49 -31.89
N ARG A 329 16.80 4.66 -32.23
CA ARG A 329 16.85 3.95 -33.53
C ARG A 329 15.62 3.05 -33.74
N HIS A 330 15.03 2.54 -32.67
CA HIS A 330 13.85 1.68 -32.71
C HIS A 330 12.53 2.44 -32.70
N VAL A 331 12.52 3.76 -32.48
CA VAL A 331 11.29 4.55 -32.33
C VAL A 331 10.35 4.41 -33.52
N ARG A 332 10.87 4.39 -34.76
CA ARG A 332 10.05 4.27 -35.98
C ARG A 332 9.43 2.88 -36.16
N GLN A 333 9.90 1.89 -35.47
CA GLN A 333 9.30 0.55 -35.46
C GLN A 333 8.10 0.50 -34.54
N LEU A 334 8.16 1.26 -33.43
CA LEU A 334 7.12 1.31 -32.39
C LEU A 334 6.07 2.40 -32.66
N VAL A 335 6.50 3.57 -33.14
CA VAL A 335 5.64 4.76 -33.30
C VAL A 335 5.52 5.12 -34.77
N SER A 336 4.31 5.50 -35.19
CA SER A 336 4.09 6.02 -36.55
C SER A 336 4.84 7.32 -36.75
N GLY A 337 5.49 7.50 -37.91
CA GLY A 337 6.21 8.75 -38.25
C GLY A 337 5.34 10.01 -38.14
N ARG A 338 4.03 9.89 -38.33
CA ARG A 338 3.07 11.01 -38.18
C ARG A 338 2.85 11.42 -36.71
N ASP A 339 3.13 10.55 -35.75
CA ASP A 339 2.95 10.80 -34.31
C ASP A 339 4.25 11.25 -33.66
N LEU A 340 5.39 11.09 -34.33
CA LEU A 340 6.68 11.59 -33.87
C LEU A 340 6.71 13.13 -33.85
N LEU A 341 7.26 13.70 -32.78
CA LEU A 341 7.42 15.14 -32.62
C LEU A 341 8.62 15.69 -33.41
N GLU A 342 9.68 14.87 -33.60
CA GLU A 342 10.82 15.21 -34.44
C GLU A 342 10.49 15.05 -35.93
N GLY A 343 11.06 15.91 -36.77
CA GLY A 343 10.84 15.92 -38.23
C GLY A 343 9.67 16.78 -38.71
N LYS A 344 8.86 17.35 -37.80
CA LYS A 344 7.75 18.25 -38.17
C LYS A 344 8.18 19.69 -38.42
N ALA A 345 9.45 20.03 -38.29
CA ALA A 345 9.97 21.36 -38.61
C ALA A 345 9.73 21.74 -40.09
N GLU A 346 9.73 20.76 -40.99
CA GLU A 346 9.46 20.93 -42.41
C GLU A 346 7.95 20.97 -42.75
N GLN A 347 7.10 20.54 -41.79
CA GLN A 347 5.65 20.57 -41.95
C GLN A 347 4.99 21.86 -41.41
N ARG A 348 5.75 22.93 -41.28
CA ARG A 348 5.31 24.24 -40.78
C ARG A 348 4.12 24.83 -41.58
N GLU A 349 3.91 24.35 -42.78
CA GLU A 349 2.86 24.78 -43.68
C GLU A 349 1.51 24.05 -43.54
N ARG A 350 1.44 22.98 -42.75
CA ARG A 350 0.18 22.28 -42.49
C ARG A 350 -0.57 22.92 -41.30
N THR A 351 -1.47 23.82 -41.62
CA THR A 351 -2.32 24.60 -40.74
C THR A 351 -3.39 23.79 -40.01
N GLY A 352 -3.00 23.02 -38.96
CA GLY A 352 -3.94 22.33 -38.09
C GLY A 352 -3.58 22.54 -36.64
N ALA A 353 -4.54 22.76 -35.75
CA ALA A 353 -4.33 22.96 -34.32
C ALA A 353 -3.52 21.82 -33.65
N LYS A 354 -3.72 20.57 -34.09
CA LYS A 354 -2.93 19.41 -33.65
C LYS A 354 -1.44 19.57 -33.96
N ASN A 355 -1.10 20.05 -35.14
CA ASN A 355 0.31 20.25 -35.56
C ASN A 355 0.96 21.39 -34.77
N GLN A 356 0.21 22.42 -34.41
CA GLN A 356 0.71 23.52 -33.58
C GLN A 356 1.02 23.05 -32.17
N LEU A 357 0.14 22.24 -31.56
CA LEU A 357 0.36 21.64 -30.24
C LEU A 357 1.59 20.73 -30.24
N HIS A 358 1.72 19.86 -31.25
CA HIS A 358 2.91 19.01 -31.42
C HIS A 358 4.18 19.85 -31.58
N TYR A 359 4.11 20.97 -32.29
CA TYR A 359 5.23 21.87 -32.43
C TYR A 359 5.66 22.52 -31.12
N LEU A 360 4.70 22.90 -30.26
CA LEU A 360 4.99 23.47 -28.94
C LEU A 360 5.71 22.46 -28.02
N LEU A 361 5.30 21.20 -28.09
CA LEU A 361 5.80 20.14 -27.21
C LEU A 361 7.05 19.41 -27.75
N ARG A 362 7.48 19.66 -28.98
CA ARG A 362 8.58 18.92 -29.65
C ARG A 362 9.95 18.98 -28.97
N ARG A 363 10.16 19.94 -28.08
CA ARG A 363 11.37 20.11 -27.30
C ARG A 363 11.14 19.99 -25.80
N ALA A 364 9.94 19.55 -25.42
CA ALA A 364 9.61 19.45 -24.02
C ALA A 364 10.39 18.32 -23.35
N ASN A 365 10.92 18.61 -22.18
CA ASN A 365 11.53 17.64 -21.31
C ASN A 365 10.55 17.29 -20.18
N ALA A 366 10.30 16.01 -19.95
CA ALA A 366 9.33 15.56 -18.96
C ALA A 366 9.70 15.98 -17.53
N THR A 367 10.99 16.17 -17.23
CA THR A 367 11.43 16.64 -15.92
C THR A 367 11.18 18.13 -15.70
N GLU A 368 11.08 18.92 -16.78
CA GLU A 368 10.82 20.36 -16.75
C GLU A 368 9.33 20.69 -16.87
N LEU A 369 8.53 19.80 -17.50
CA LEU A 369 7.09 19.98 -17.61
C LEU A 369 6.45 19.97 -16.21
N SER A 370 5.43 20.80 -16.00
CA SER A 370 4.64 20.64 -14.78
C SER A 370 3.98 19.27 -14.73
N LEU A 371 3.86 18.67 -13.53
CA LEU A 371 3.29 17.35 -13.37
C LEU A 371 1.85 17.27 -13.92
N ALA A 372 1.07 18.37 -13.77
CA ALA A 372 -0.29 18.45 -14.31
C ALA A 372 -0.33 18.38 -15.84
N VAL A 373 0.65 18.98 -16.53
CA VAL A 373 0.75 18.88 -18.00
C VAL A 373 1.12 17.47 -18.42
N LEU A 374 2.07 16.85 -17.74
CA LEU A 374 2.48 15.46 -18.00
C LEU A 374 1.31 14.48 -17.81
N GLU A 375 0.56 14.62 -16.72
CA GLU A 375 -0.67 13.87 -16.46
C GLU A 375 -1.73 14.07 -17.53
N SER A 376 -1.92 15.31 -17.98
CA SER A 376 -2.89 15.63 -19.04
C SER A 376 -2.51 15.02 -20.38
N ILE A 377 -1.21 15.02 -20.72
CA ILE A 377 -0.70 14.40 -21.93
C ILE A 377 -0.87 12.88 -21.86
N ALA A 378 -0.62 12.28 -20.69
CA ALA A 378 -0.74 10.82 -20.48
C ALA A 378 -2.18 10.30 -20.52
N GLN A 379 -3.19 11.19 -20.37
CA GLN A 379 -4.61 10.85 -20.49
C GLN A 379 -5.14 10.89 -21.93
N ILE A 380 -4.33 11.36 -22.88
CA ILE A 380 -4.68 11.29 -24.30
C ILE A 380 -4.58 9.84 -24.75
N ASP A 381 -5.55 9.39 -25.54
CA ASP A 381 -5.54 8.03 -26.10
C ASP A 381 -4.21 7.72 -26.78
N GLY A 382 -3.59 6.62 -26.37
CA GLY A 382 -2.27 6.22 -26.79
C GLY A 382 -1.22 6.38 -25.67
N SER A 383 0.04 6.36 -26.06
CA SER A 383 1.17 6.40 -25.13
C SER A 383 1.93 7.73 -25.20
N VAL A 384 2.57 8.08 -24.10
CA VAL A 384 3.61 9.09 -24.00
C VAL A 384 4.96 8.38 -24.16
N VAL A 385 5.69 8.72 -25.22
CA VAL A 385 6.99 8.13 -25.53
C VAL A 385 8.10 9.13 -25.22
N LEU A 386 9.06 8.70 -24.43
CA LEU A 386 10.18 9.49 -23.93
C LEU A 386 11.49 8.80 -24.30
N ASP A 387 12.56 9.54 -24.38
CA ASP A 387 13.92 8.99 -24.35
C ASP A 387 14.50 8.98 -22.93
N ARG A 388 15.69 8.41 -22.75
CA ARG A 388 16.40 8.38 -21.46
C ARG A 388 16.80 9.76 -20.94
N ASP A 389 16.92 10.76 -21.83
CA ASP A 389 17.17 12.15 -21.47
C ASP A 389 15.88 12.90 -21.10
N ALA A 390 14.79 12.15 -20.90
CA ALA A 390 13.44 12.68 -20.58
C ALA A 390 12.82 13.56 -21.66
N ARG A 391 13.33 13.56 -22.90
CA ARG A 391 12.74 14.33 -24.00
C ARG A 391 11.47 13.65 -24.48
N LEU A 392 10.47 14.44 -24.74
CA LEU A 392 9.21 13.97 -25.28
C LEU A 392 9.39 13.65 -26.78
N VAL A 393 9.27 12.38 -27.12
CA VAL A 393 9.43 11.86 -28.49
C VAL A 393 8.10 11.81 -29.23
N ALA A 394 7.03 11.35 -28.53
CA ALA A 394 5.67 11.31 -29.04
C ALA A 394 4.66 11.33 -27.89
N PHE A 395 3.41 11.72 -28.18
CA PHE A 395 2.28 11.53 -27.25
C PHE A 395 1.02 11.23 -28.04
N GLY A 396 0.06 10.56 -27.38
CA GLY A 396 -1.13 10.05 -28.05
C GLY A 396 -0.76 9.09 -29.20
N ALA A 397 0.35 8.39 -29.04
CA ALA A 397 0.88 7.49 -30.05
C ALA A 397 0.35 6.07 -29.83
N ILE A 398 -0.22 5.50 -30.89
CA ILE A 398 -0.59 4.09 -30.91
C ILE A 398 0.67 3.28 -31.22
N LEU A 399 1.08 2.45 -30.26
CA LEU A 399 2.26 1.62 -30.43
C LEU A 399 2.00 0.50 -31.43
N ARG A 400 2.92 0.30 -32.35
CA ARG A 400 2.89 -0.79 -33.31
C ARG A 400 3.43 -2.04 -32.62
N HIS A 401 2.60 -3.05 -32.53
CA HIS A 401 3.00 -4.37 -32.09
C HIS A 401 3.45 -5.19 -33.31
N ARG A 402 4.70 -5.63 -33.32
CA ARG A 402 5.08 -6.81 -34.11
C ARG A 402 5.00 -7.99 -33.17
N PRO A 403 4.17 -9.03 -33.45
CA PRO A 403 4.19 -10.23 -32.64
C PRO A 403 5.60 -10.82 -32.71
N PRO A 404 6.34 -10.87 -31.60
CA PRO A 404 7.72 -11.36 -31.65
C PRO A 404 7.79 -12.87 -31.65
N PHE A 405 6.77 -13.59 -31.26
CA PHE A 405 6.81 -15.02 -31.03
C PHE A 405 5.46 -15.71 -31.22
N ASP A 406 5.57 -16.96 -31.61
CA ASP A 406 4.61 -18.02 -31.87
C ASP A 406 3.11 -17.82 -31.57
N GLN A 407 2.35 -18.31 -32.53
CA GLN A 407 0.92 -18.16 -32.76
C GLN A 407 0.00 -18.92 -31.76
N ASP A 408 0.49 -19.39 -30.61
CA ASP A 408 -0.26 -20.33 -29.77
C ASP A 408 -0.79 -19.79 -28.42
N GLU A 409 -0.59 -18.53 -28.08
CA GLU A 409 -1.28 -17.92 -26.93
C GLU A 409 -2.33 -16.93 -27.41
N GLU A 410 -3.61 -17.30 -27.27
CA GLU A 410 -4.74 -16.40 -27.39
C GLU A 410 -4.70 -15.35 -26.27
N ILE A 411 -3.98 -14.28 -26.50
CA ILE A 411 -4.04 -13.08 -25.66
C ILE A 411 -5.33 -12.34 -26.04
N GLY A 412 -6.25 -12.18 -25.11
CA GLY A 412 -7.48 -11.42 -25.30
C GLY A 412 -7.21 -9.99 -25.79
N GLU A 413 -8.18 -9.36 -26.48
CA GLU A 413 -8.01 -8.05 -27.13
C GLU A 413 -7.45 -6.96 -26.20
N GLY A 414 -7.79 -6.96 -24.91
CA GLY A 414 -7.21 -6.04 -23.91
C GLY A 414 -5.75 -6.31 -23.53
N GLY A 415 -5.22 -7.52 -23.77
CA GLY A 415 -3.83 -7.87 -23.50
C GLY A 415 -2.86 -7.43 -24.60
N ARG A 416 -3.38 -7.01 -25.77
CA ARG A 416 -2.54 -6.53 -26.88
C ARG A 416 -2.04 -5.09 -26.69
N GLU A 417 -2.63 -4.34 -25.78
CA GLU A 417 -2.31 -2.94 -25.53
C GLU A 417 -1.41 -2.72 -24.32
N ILE A 418 -1.25 -3.72 -23.44
CA ILE A 418 -0.53 -3.58 -22.18
C ILE A 418 0.49 -4.71 -22.03
N TRP A 419 1.74 -4.43 -22.32
CA TRP A 419 2.87 -5.22 -21.84
C TRP A 419 3.44 -4.58 -20.59
N PRO A 420 3.43 -5.27 -19.43
CA PRO A 420 4.28 -4.86 -18.34
C PRO A 420 5.72 -5.22 -18.70
N LEU A 421 6.58 -4.22 -18.71
CA LEU A 421 8.03 -4.40 -18.64
C LEU A 421 8.45 -4.83 -17.24
#